data_8c0aca2f7368fb4d5bd55d5a34d11a64
#
_entry.id   8c0aca2f7368fb4d5bd55d5a34d11a64
#
_cell.length_a   1.000
_cell.length_b   1.000
_cell.length_c   1.000
_cell.angle_alpha   90.00
_cell.angle_beta   90.00
_cell.angle_gamma   90.00
#
_symmetry.space_group_name_H-M   'P 1'
#
loop_
_entity.id
_entity.type
_entity.pdbx_description
1 polymer ?
#
loop_
_entity_poly.entity_id
_entity_poly.type
_entity_poly.pdbx_seq_one_letter_code
_entity_poly.pdbx_strand_id
1 'polypeptide(L)'
;MNILQFNVRLAEGGAAGVALDLHQRALQQGLASHFVYGYGKGGKESVSHQHYPQVIKHTPRMTAMANIALFRLFNRDLFGNFNELYRSITRTSGPVVLHFHVLHSYWLNLNSVVRFCEKVKNHKPDVTLVWTLHDHWSVTGRCAFTDGCEGWKTGCQKCPTLNNYPPVKIDRAHQLVAGKRQLFREMLALGCQFISPSQHVADAFNSLYGPGRCRIINNGIDMATEAILAELPPVRETQGKPKIAVVAHDLRYDGKTNQQLVREMMAQGDKIELHTFGKFSPFNAGNVVNHGFETDKRKLMSALNQMDALVFSSRVDNYPLILCEALSIGVPVIATHSDAAREVLQKSGGKTVSEEDVLQLVQLSKPEIAQAIFGTTLDEFSQRSRAAYSGQQMLEEYVNVYQNL
;
A
#
# COMPACT_ATOMS: atom_id res chain seq x y z
N MET A 1 17.21 -17.52 -11.20
CA MET A 1 16.61 -16.19 -11.38
C MET A 1 17.06 -15.30 -10.25
N ASN A 2 17.49 -14.08 -10.56
CA ASN A 2 17.97 -13.10 -9.58
C ASN A 2 17.01 -11.91 -9.58
N ILE A 3 16.37 -11.65 -8.46
CA ILE A 3 15.34 -10.61 -8.32
C ILE A 3 15.94 -9.42 -7.58
N LEU A 4 15.83 -8.22 -8.13
CA LEU A 4 16.18 -6.97 -7.45
C LEU A 4 14.88 -6.18 -7.22
N GLN A 5 14.46 -6.07 -5.96
CA GLN A 5 13.30 -5.26 -5.54
C GLN A 5 13.76 -3.83 -5.28
N PHE A 6 13.09 -2.84 -5.86
CA PHE A 6 13.43 -1.41 -5.69
C PHE A 6 12.30 -0.67 -5.01
N ASN A 7 12.56 -0.08 -3.84
CA ASN A 7 11.58 0.76 -3.16
C ASN A 7 12.24 1.95 -2.43
N VAL A 8 11.52 3.06 -2.26
CA VAL A 8 12.08 4.23 -1.56
C VAL A 8 12.40 3.95 -0.10
N ARG A 9 11.58 3.16 0.58
CA ARG A 9 11.73 2.75 1.99
C ARG A 9 11.93 1.25 2.10
N LEU A 10 12.56 0.82 3.21
CA LEU A 10 12.75 -0.61 3.46
C LEU A 10 11.47 -1.27 4.02
N ALA A 11 10.95 -0.74 5.13
CA ALA A 11 9.82 -1.34 5.84
C ALA A 11 8.72 -0.33 6.22
N GLU A 12 8.95 0.96 6.01
CA GLU A 12 8.04 2.00 6.47
C GLU A 12 6.93 2.30 5.44
N GLY A 13 5.70 1.90 5.73
CA GLY A 13 4.50 2.11 4.91
C GLY A 13 4.05 0.87 4.13
N GLY A 14 2.79 0.86 3.69
CA GLY A 14 2.16 -0.31 3.07
C GLY A 14 2.91 -0.86 1.84
N ALA A 15 3.26 0.00 0.89
CA ALA A 15 4.00 -0.42 -0.30
C ALA A 15 5.40 -0.99 0.02
N ALA A 16 6.07 -0.43 1.04
CA ALA A 16 7.36 -0.95 1.50
C ALA A 16 7.18 -2.33 2.16
N GLY A 17 6.14 -2.49 2.97
CA GLY A 17 5.80 -3.79 3.58
C GLY A 17 5.55 -4.87 2.53
N VAL A 18 4.76 -4.58 1.49
CA VAL A 18 4.49 -5.53 0.40
C VAL A 18 5.78 -5.90 -0.35
N ALA A 19 6.60 -4.91 -0.72
CA ALA A 19 7.85 -5.17 -1.43
C ALA A 19 8.83 -6.01 -0.59
N LEU A 20 8.91 -5.72 0.71
CA LEU A 20 9.75 -6.47 1.65
C LEU A 20 9.23 -7.90 1.87
N ASP A 21 7.92 -8.09 1.98
CA ASP A 21 7.30 -9.41 2.10
C ASP A 21 7.59 -10.28 0.86
N LEU A 22 7.44 -9.73 -0.34
CA LEU A 22 7.82 -10.41 -1.57
C LEU A 22 9.29 -10.82 -1.59
N HIS A 23 10.18 -9.94 -1.12
CA HIS A 23 11.60 -10.23 -1.00
C HIS A 23 11.88 -11.38 -0.02
N GLN A 24 11.28 -11.35 1.17
CA GLN A 24 11.47 -12.38 2.18
C GLN A 24 10.90 -13.74 1.75
N ARG A 25 9.70 -13.76 1.16
CA ARG A 25 9.09 -14.98 0.62
C ARG A 25 9.92 -15.57 -0.51
N ALA A 26 10.44 -14.73 -1.41
CA ALA A 26 11.34 -15.18 -2.48
C ALA A 26 12.59 -15.87 -1.92
N LEU A 27 13.23 -15.30 -0.88
CA LEU A 27 14.36 -15.91 -0.20
C LEU A 27 13.99 -17.23 0.47
N GLN A 28 12.83 -17.34 1.11
CA GLN A 28 12.35 -18.59 1.72
C GLN A 28 12.12 -19.70 0.70
N GLN A 29 11.73 -19.35 -0.53
CA GLN A 29 11.61 -20.30 -1.64
C GLN A 29 12.93 -20.61 -2.33
N GLY A 30 14.06 -20.16 -1.80
CA GLY A 30 15.38 -20.38 -2.37
C GLY A 30 15.69 -19.56 -3.62
N LEU A 31 14.87 -18.53 -3.94
CA LEU A 31 15.15 -17.60 -5.03
C LEU A 31 16.19 -16.58 -4.59
N ALA A 32 17.12 -16.24 -5.47
CA ALA A 32 18.07 -15.15 -5.20
C ALA A 32 17.32 -13.82 -5.28
N SER A 33 17.13 -13.16 -4.14
CA SER A 33 16.46 -11.86 -4.05
C SER A 33 17.30 -10.84 -3.30
N HIS A 34 17.36 -9.60 -3.81
CA HIS A 34 18.03 -8.46 -3.20
C HIS A 34 17.04 -7.30 -3.09
N PHE A 35 17.04 -6.61 -1.95
CA PHE A 35 16.18 -5.45 -1.73
C PHE A 35 17.00 -4.16 -1.74
N VAL A 36 16.79 -3.34 -2.76
CA VAL A 36 17.44 -2.03 -2.94
C VAL A 36 16.51 -0.93 -2.47
N TYR A 37 16.85 -0.26 -1.37
CA TYR A 37 16.03 0.85 -0.88
C TYR A 37 16.76 2.19 -0.93
N GLY A 38 15.98 3.27 -1.06
CA GLY A 38 16.51 4.63 -1.14
C GLY A 38 17.18 5.05 0.16
N TYR A 39 16.41 5.31 1.20
CA TYR A 39 16.91 5.79 2.49
C TYR A 39 15.87 5.63 3.62
N GLY A 40 16.31 5.63 4.87
CA GLY A 40 15.49 5.70 6.08
C GLY A 40 15.22 7.14 6.54
N LYS A 41 14.74 7.33 7.77
CA LYS A 41 14.42 8.64 8.33
C LYS A 41 15.62 9.60 8.31
N GLY A 42 15.40 10.83 7.79
CA GLY A 42 16.44 11.84 7.67
C GLY A 42 17.59 11.49 6.72
N GLY A 43 17.34 10.67 5.70
CA GLY A 43 18.34 10.24 4.72
C GLY A 43 19.33 9.20 5.24
N LYS A 44 19.15 8.74 6.50
CA LYS A 44 20.02 7.74 7.13
C LYS A 44 19.70 6.33 6.60
N GLU A 45 20.41 5.34 7.11
CA GLU A 45 20.01 3.95 6.98
C GLU A 45 18.69 3.68 7.71
N SER A 46 17.87 2.75 7.21
CA SER A 46 16.68 2.32 7.93
C SER A 46 17.09 1.60 9.22
N VAL A 47 16.34 1.82 10.29
CA VAL A 47 16.54 1.11 11.56
C VAL A 47 16.34 -0.40 11.42
N SER A 48 15.58 -0.80 10.40
CA SER A 48 15.30 -2.21 10.10
C SER A 48 16.35 -2.87 9.21
N HIS A 49 17.38 -2.12 8.73
CA HIS A 49 18.36 -2.65 7.75
C HIS A 49 19.04 -3.94 8.21
N GLN A 50 19.46 -3.98 9.47
CA GLN A 50 20.20 -5.15 10.03
C GLN A 50 19.29 -6.36 10.31
N HIS A 51 17.96 -6.18 10.28
CA HIS A 51 17.00 -7.25 10.57
C HIS A 51 16.69 -8.13 9.35
N TYR A 52 17.05 -7.67 8.14
CA TYR A 52 16.71 -8.35 6.90
C TYR A 52 17.95 -8.70 6.08
N PRO A 53 18.01 -9.91 5.52
CA PRO A 53 19.14 -10.31 4.68
C PRO A 53 19.10 -9.66 3.29
N GLN A 54 20.21 -9.62 2.61
CA GLN A 54 20.35 -9.17 1.21
C GLN A 54 19.75 -7.78 0.91
N VAL A 55 19.89 -6.85 1.85
CA VAL A 55 19.36 -5.48 1.76
C VAL A 55 20.48 -4.51 1.40
N ILE A 56 20.22 -3.60 0.47
CA ILE A 56 21.17 -2.60 -0.05
C ILE A 56 20.59 -1.20 0.09
N LYS A 57 21.24 -0.33 0.84
CA LYS A 57 20.91 1.10 0.85
C LYS A 57 21.54 1.77 -0.36
N HIS A 58 20.72 2.33 -1.24
CA HIS A 58 21.16 2.91 -2.50
C HIS A 58 21.58 4.38 -2.39
N THR A 59 20.77 5.23 -1.71
CA THR A 59 20.95 6.68 -1.78
C THR A 59 21.77 7.20 -0.60
N PRO A 60 22.95 7.83 -0.82
CA PRO A 60 23.70 8.48 0.24
C PRO A 60 22.89 9.56 0.94
N ARG A 61 23.15 9.78 2.24
CA ARG A 61 22.41 10.73 3.07
C ARG A 61 22.37 12.15 2.48
N MET A 62 23.51 12.65 2.02
CA MET A 62 23.61 14.00 1.43
C MET A 62 22.78 14.12 0.16
N THR A 63 22.81 13.10 -0.70
CA THR A 63 21.98 13.06 -1.93
C THR A 63 20.50 13.04 -1.59
N ALA A 64 20.06 12.25 -0.61
CA ALA A 64 18.68 12.21 -0.15
C ALA A 64 18.22 13.58 0.39
N MET A 65 19.04 14.22 1.21
CA MET A 65 18.75 15.55 1.77
C MET A 65 18.65 16.61 0.66
N ALA A 66 19.59 16.59 -0.30
CA ALA A 66 19.57 17.51 -1.45
C ALA A 66 18.32 17.30 -2.30
N ASN A 67 17.96 16.05 -2.64
CA ASN A 67 16.75 15.76 -3.41
C ASN A 67 15.47 16.19 -2.66
N ILE A 68 15.38 15.99 -1.33
CA ILE A 68 14.25 16.49 -0.53
C ILE A 68 14.11 18.00 -0.63
N ALA A 69 15.21 18.74 -0.48
CA ALA A 69 15.20 20.20 -0.55
C ALA A 69 14.83 20.69 -1.95
N LEU A 70 15.45 20.13 -2.98
CA LEU A 70 15.22 20.52 -4.38
C LEU A 70 13.80 20.17 -4.84
N PHE A 71 13.28 19.04 -4.44
CA PHE A 71 11.89 18.68 -4.76
C PHE A 71 10.90 19.63 -4.10
N ARG A 72 11.07 19.95 -2.83
CA ARG A 72 10.18 20.87 -2.09
C ARG A 72 10.20 22.28 -2.68
N LEU A 73 11.37 22.75 -3.14
CA LEU A 73 11.55 24.11 -3.68
C LEU A 73 11.23 24.16 -5.17
N PHE A 74 11.70 23.18 -5.95
CA PHE A 74 11.69 23.24 -7.41
C PHE A 74 10.91 22.11 -8.07
N ASN A 75 10.38 21.19 -7.26
CA ASN A 75 9.66 19.99 -7.73
C ASN A 75 10.51 19.14 -8.71
N ARG A 76 11.79 18.96 -8.41
CA ARG A 76 12.77 18.21 -9.21
C ARG A 76 13.56 17.25 -8.35
N ASP A 77 13.62 16.00 -8.78
CA ASP A 77 14.59 15.01 -8.31
C ASP A 77 15.79 15.05 -9.27
N LEU A 78 16.99 15.31 -8.76
CA LEU A 78 18.15 15.57 -9.63
C LEU A 78 19.06 14.35 -9.80
N PHE A 79 19.21 13.51 -8.81
CA PHE A 79 20.31 12.56 -8.80
C PHE A 79 19.84 11.12 -8.57
N GLY A 80 20.36 10.21 -9.37
CA GLY A 80 20.34 8.78 -9.17
C GLY A 80 21.55 8.18 -9.86
N ASN A 81 22.37 7.43 -9.13
CA ASN A 81 23.54 6.77 -9.68
C ASN A 81 23.35 5.25 -9.59
N PHE A 82 23.23 4.60 -10.74
CA PHE A 82 23.04 3.16 -10.86
C PHE A 82 24.30 2.40 -11.27
N ASN A 83 25.48 3.04 -11.29
CA ASN A 83 26.68 2.42 -11.85
C ASN A 83 27.13 1.16 -11.09
N GLU A 84 27.05 1.16 -9.77
CA GLU A 84 27.40 -0.02 -8.97
C GLU A 84 26.40 -1.16 -9.17
N LEU A 85 25.10 -0.86 -9.14
CA LEU A 85 24.05 -1.84 -9.44
C LEU A 85 24.19 -2.39 -10.85
N TYR A 86 24.44 -1.54 -11.84
CA TYR A 86 24.71 -1.99 -13.20
C TYR A 86 25.86 -2.98 -13.28
N ARG A 87 27.01 -2.65 -12.65
CA ARG A 87 28.18 -3.55 -12.62
C ARG A 87 27.87 -4.86 -11.91
N SER A 88 27.09 -4.84 -10.84
CA SER A 88 26.65 -6.05 -10.14
C SER A 88 25.78 -6.92 -11.05
N ILE A 89 24.77 -6.33 -11.68
CA ILE A 89 23.84 -7.03 -12.58
C ILE A 89 24.56 -7.63 -13.78
N THR A 90 25.52 -6.91 -14.39
CA THR A 90 26.24 -7.41 -15.56
C THR A 90 27.15 -8.60 -15.26
N ARG A 91 27.55 -8.77 -13.99
CA ARG A 91 28.36 -9.91 -13.52
C ARG A 91 27.51 -11.09 -13.05
N THR A 92 26.20 -10.90 -12.87
CA THR A 92 25.29 -11.94 -12.39
C THR A 92 25.00 -12.94 -13.52
N SER A 93 25.16 -14.23 -13.24
CA SER A 93 24.78 -15.30 -14.17
C SER A 93 23.28 -15.57 -14.13
N GLY A 94 22.70 -15.97 -15.28
CA GLY A 94 21.29 -16.32 -15.45
C GLY A 94 20.33 -15.14 -15.49
N PRO A 95 19.00 -15.43 -15.55
CA PRO A 95 17.95 -14.43 -15.69
C PRO A 95 17.92 -13.43 -14.53
N VAL A 96 17.67 -12.17 -14.85
CA VAL A 96 17.56 -11.07 -13.89
C VAL A 96 16.18 -10.43 -14.00
N VAL A 97 15.58 -10.12 -12.84
CA VAL A 97 14.35 -9.36 -12.72
C VAL A 97 14.64 -8.05 -12.02
N LEU A 98 14.26 -6.93 -12.62
CA LEU A 98 14.25 -5.63 -11.97
C LEU A 98 12.79 -5.28 -11.63
N HIS A 99 12.44 -5.38 -10.36
CA HIS A 99 11.09 -5.12 -9.89
C HIS A 99 11.02 -3.80 -9.14
N PHE A 100 10.38 -2.81 -9.73
CA PHE A 100 10.20 -1.48 -9.18
C PHE A 100 8.88 -1.38 -8.43
N HIS A 101 8.91 -0.73 -7.26
CA HIS A 101 7.74 -0.36 -6.47
C HIS A 101 7.61 1.16 -6.41
N VAL A 102 7.78 1.79 -5.25
CA VAL A 102 7.70 3.24 -5.12
C VAL A 102 9.03 3.88 -5.49
N LEU A 103 9.08 4.51 -6.66
CA LEU A 103 10.26 5.23 -7.15
C LEU A 103 10.17 6.76 -6.93
N HIS A 104 9.04 7.28 -6.52
CA HIS A 104 8.89 8.68 -6.11
C HIS A 104 9.39 8.92 -4.68
N SER A 105 9.20 10.14 -4.16
CA SER A 105 9.59 10.53 -2.79
C SER A 105 11.07 10.79 -2.61
N TYR A 106 11.67 11.54 -3.56
CA TYR A 106 12.94 12.25 -3.39
C TYR A 106 14.22 11.41 -3.43
N TRP A 107 14.23 10.25 -4.06
CA TRP A 107 15.42 9.41 -4.04
C TRP A 107 16.03 9.10 -5.41
N LEU A 108 15.26 9.17 -6.47
CA LEU A 108 15.71 8.86 -7.83
C LEU A 108 15.20 9.89 -8.85
N ASN A 109 16.05 10.19 -9.81
CA ASN A 109 15.63 10.84 -11.05
C ASN A 109 15.09 9.77 -12.02
N LEU A 110 13.84 9.91 -12.44
CA LEU A 110 13.17 8.91 -13.28
C LEU A 110 13.83 8.70 -14.65
N ASN A 111 14.37 9.75 -15.27
CA ASN A 111 15.12 9.59 -16.53
C ASN A 111 16.38 8.74 -16.33
N SER A 112 16.97 8.76 -15.12
CA SER A 112 18.10 7.89 -14.78
C SER A 112 17.66 6.43 -14.63
N VAL A 113 16.42 6.16 -14.20
CA VAL A 113 15.85 4.82 -14.13
C VAL A 113 15.67 4.24 -15.54
N VAL A 114 15.07 5.01 -16.46
CA VAL A 114 14.91 4.55 -17.85
C VAL A 114 16.25 4.24 -18.50
N ARG A 115 17.21 5.17 -18.43
CA ARG A 115 18.57 4.93 -18.96
C ARG A 115 19.28 3.74 -18.34
N PHE A 116 19.05 3.48 -17.05
CA PHE A 116 19.56 2.31 -16.38
C PHE A 116 18.93 1.03 -16.95
N CYS A 117 17.60 0.99 -17.12
CA CYS A 117 16.89 -0.14 -17.71
C CYS A 117 17.34 -0.40 -19.15
N GLU A 118 17.46 0.64 -19.98
CA GLU A 118 17.99 0.55 -21.35
C GLU A 118 19.39 -0.07 -21.37
N LYS A 119 20.27 0.46 -20.52
CA LYS A 119 21.66 -0.02 -20.43
C LYS A 119 21.74 -1.47 -19.97
N VAL A 120 20.91 -1.87 -19.00
CA VAL A 120 20.85 -3.28 -18.55
C VAL A 120 20.30 -4.15 -19.68
N LYS A 121 19.21 -3.75 -20.33
CA LYS A 121 18.59 -4.53 -21.41
C LYS A 121 19.51 -4.72 -22.61
N ASN A 122 20.30 -3.70 -22.97
CA ASN A 122 21.30 -3.80 -24.02
C ASN A 122 22.43 -4.81 -23.69
N HIS A 123 22.73 -5.02 -22.41
CA HIS A 123 23.74 -5.97 -21.96
C HIS A 123 23.15 -7.38 -21.68
N LYS A 124 21.95 -7.41 -21.12
CA LYS A 124 21.15 -8.62 -20.80
C LYS A 124 19.77 -8.51 -21.43
N PRO A 125 19.60 -8.92 -22.70
CA PRO A 125 18.31 -8.80 -23.42
C PRO A 125 17.17 -9.55 -22.73
N ASP A 126 17.48 -10.61 -21.99
CA ASP A 126 16.58 -11.47 -21.23
C ASP A 126 16.18 -10.89 -19.85
N VAL A 127 16.57 -9.64 -19.52
CA VAL A 127 16.13 -9.01 -18.29
C VAL A 127 14.63 -8.77 -18.30
N THR A 128 13.95 -9.18 -17.22
CA THR A 128 12.54 -8.88 -17.00
C THR A 128 12.40 -7.58 -16.21
N LEU A 129 11.62 -6.65 -16.75
CA LEU A 129 11.28 -5.38 -16.09
C LEU A 129 9.85 -5.45 -15.57
N VAL A 130 9.66 -5.23 -14.27
CA VAL A 130 8.35 -5.21 -13.62
C VAL A 130 8.21 -3.94 -12.80
N TRP A 131 7.03 -3.32 -12.80
CA TRP A 131 6.74 -2.16 -11.97
C TRP A 131 5.38 -2.27 -11.33
N THR A 132 5.35 -2.40 -10.00
CA THR A 132 4.10 -2.40 -9.23
C THR A 132 3.69 -0.97 -8.87
N LEU A 133 2.50 -0.58 -9.34
CA LEU A 133 1.89 0.72 -9.13
C LEU A 133 1.06 0.68 -7.85
N HIS A 134 1.64 1.05 -6.72
CA HIS A 134 0.96 1.05 -5.42
C HIS A 134 -0.01 2.22 -5.24
N ASP A 135 0.05 3.24 -6.10
CA ASP A 135 -0.73 4.45 -5.99
C ASP A 135 -0.93 5.16 -7.35
N HIS A 136 -1.69 6.27 -7.33
CA HIS A 136 -1.99 7.06 -8.53
C HIS A 136 -0.83 7.94 -9.02
N TRP A 137 0.35 7.88 -8.41
CA TRP A 137 1.46 8.74 -8.81
C TRP A 137 1.88 8.57 -10.28
N SER A 138 1.72 7.37 -10.85
CA SER A 138 2.03 7.08 -12.25
C SER A 138 1.18 7.90 -13.24
N VAL A 139 -0.02 8.30 -12.87
CA VAL A 139 -0.98 9.01 -13.72
C VAL A 139 -1.13 10.49 -13.36
N THR A 140 -0.79 10.89 -12.14
CA THR A 140 -0.92 12.27 -11.64
C THR A 140 0.36 13.10 -11.89
N GLY A 141 0.29 14.40 -11.69
CA GLY A 141 1.50 15.26 -11.69
C GLY A 141 2.45 14.88 -10.55
N ARG A 142 1.93 14.74 -9.32
CA ARG A 142 2.71 14.44 -8.12
C ARG A 142 1.99 13.59 -7.06
N CYS A 143 0.66 13.56 -7.07
CA CYS A 143 -0.14 13.01 -6.00
C CYS A 143 -0.07 11.47 -5.96
N ALA A 144 0.05 10.90 -4.77
CA ALA A 144 -0.08 9.46 -4.54
C ALA A 144 -1.56 9.00 -4.55
N PHE A 145 -2.50 9.90 -4.26
CA PHE A 145 -3.94 9.66 -4.39
C PHE A 145 -4.64 10.91 -4.88
N THR A 146 -5.73 10.72 -5.59
CA THR A 146 -6.44 11.80 -6.29
C THR A 146 -7.38 12.56 -5.37
N ASP A 147 -7.93 11.92 -4.34
CA ASP A 147 -8.92 12.48 -3.40
C ASP A 147 -10.03 13.26 -4.13
N GLY A 148 -10.64 12.62 -5.14
CA GLY A 148 -11.66 13.20 -5.99
C GLY A 148 -11.18 14.17 -7.08
N CYS A 149 -9.89 14.49 -7.13
CA CYS A 149 -9.36 15.35 -8.20
C CYS A 149 -9.25 14.60 -9.53
N GLU A 150 -9.89 15.10 -10.57
CA GLU A 150 -9.84 14.57 -11.94
C GLU A 150 -8.85 15.30 -12.85
N GLY A 151 -8.13 16.30 -12.35
CA GLY A 151 -7.19 17.12 -13.13
C GLY A 151 -6.10 16.32 -13.83
N TRP A 152 -5.76 15.12 -13.33
CA TRP A 152 -4.80 14.21 -13.96
C TRP A 152 -5.26 13.70 -15.33
N LYS A 153 -6.56 13.57 -15.58
CA LYS A 153 -7.13 13.16 -16.88
C LYS A 153 -6.78 14.18 -17.96
N THR A 154 -6.79 15.48 -17.63
CA THR A 154 -6.53 16.60 -18.54
C THR A 154 -5.10 17.17 -18.42
N GLY A 155 -4.21 16.51 -17.66
CA GLY A 155 -2.79 16.90 -17.57
C GLY A 155 -2.43 17.82 -16.42
N CYS A 156 -3.20 17.86 -15.33
CA CYS A 156 -2.90 18.60 -14.09
C CYS A 156 -2.61 20.10 -14.33
N GLN A 157 -3.44 20.80 -15.09
CA GLN A 157 -3.20 22.20 -15.51
C GLN A 157 -3.03 23.16 -14.32
N LYS A 158 -3.89 23.04 -13.30
CA LYS A 158 -3.81 23.80 -12.04
C LYS A 158 -4.08 22.85 -10.87
N CYS A 159 -3.12 22.72 -9.97
CA CYS A 159 -3.25 21.81 -8.84
C CYS A 159 -4.06 22.44 -7.70
N PRO A 160 -5.21 21.87 -7.31
CA PRO A 160 -6.02 22.38 -6.20
C PRO A 160 -5.46 21.98 -4.82
N THR A 161 -4.51 21.04 -4.74
CA THR A 161 -4.10 20.38 -3.51
C THR A 161 -2.59 20.42 -3.28
N LEU A 162 -1.93 21.60 -3.42
CA LEU A 162 -0.47 21.73 -3.27
C LEU A 162 0.07 21.27 -1.92
N ASN A 163 -0.76 21.31 -0.88
CA ASN A 163 -0.41 20.88 0.47
C ASN A 163 -0.57 19.37 0.71
N ASN A 164 -1.27 18.65 -0.18
CA ASN A 164 -1.40 17.20 -0.06
C ASN A 164 -0.07 16.51 -0.37
N TYR A 165 0.06 15.27 0.10
CA TYR A 165 1.30 14.50 -0.07
C TYR A 165 1.58 14.12 -1.55
N PRO A 166 2.80 14.35 -2.02
CA PRO A 166 3.93 15.08 -1.40
C PRO A 166 3.72 16.62 -1.52
N PRO A 167 3.82 17.39 -0.41
CA PRO A 167 3.56 18.82 -0.44
C PRO A 167 4.65 19.58 -1.20
N VAL A 168 4.24 20.60 -1.97
CA VAL A 168 5.13 21.47 -2.76
C VAL A 168 4.72 22.93 -2.64
N LYS A 169 5.69 23.84 -2.83
CA LYS A 169 5.45 25.28 -2.79
C LYS A 169 5.08 25.85 -4.18
N ILE A 170 5.61 25.26 -5.24
CA ILE A 170 5.42 25.76 -6.60
C ILE A 170 4.65 24.70 -7.41
N ASP A 171 3.56 25.12 -8.05
CA ASP A 171 2.81 24.24 -8.94
C ASP A 171 3.56 24.00 -10.24
N ARG A 172 4.03 22.78 -10.43
CA ARG A 172 4.59 22.25 -11.67
C ARG A 172 3.94 20.94 -12.09
N ALA A 173 2.74 20.66 -11.56
CA ALA A 173 2.06 19.40 -11.78
C ALA A 173 1.88 19.10 -13.28
N HIS A 174 1.56 20.11 -14.10
CA HIS A 174 1.42 19.95 -15.55
C HIS A 174 2.73 19.48 -16.22
N GLN A 175 3.86 20.11 -15.88
CA GLN A 175 5.16 19.74 -16.45
C GLN A 175 5.58 18.34 -16.02
N LEU A 176 5.30 17.97 -14.76
CA LEU A 176 5.65 16.66 -14.21
C LEU A 176 4.81 15.54 -14.83
N VAL A 177 3.50 15.75 -15.06
CA VAL A 177 2.67 14.73 -15.68
C VAL A 177 3.08 14.50 -17.12
N ALA A 178 3.43 15.55 -17.86
CA ALA A 178 3.91 15.43 -19.24
C ALA A 178 5.21 14.58 -19.32
N GLY A 179 6.19 14.92 -18.47
CA GLY A 179 7.44 14.15 -18.38
C GLY A 179 7.24 12.69 -17.95
N LYS A 180 6.34 12.45 -16.98
CA LYS A 180 6.02 11.08 -16.56
C LYS A 180 5.32 10.27 -17.65
N ARG A 181 4.39 10.87 -18.38
CA ARG A 181 3.73 10.19 -19.50
C ARG A 181 4.72 9.69 -20.54
N GLN A 182 5.72 10.50 -20.85
CA GLN A 182 6.79 10.09 -21.77
C GLN A 182 7.59 8.91 -21.18
N LEU A 183 8.03 9.03 -19.95
CA LEU A 183 8.81 8.00 -19.24
C LEU A 183 8.08 6.64 -19.16
N PHE A 184 6.79 6.63 -18.82
CA PHE A 184 6.02 5.38 -18.78
C PHE A 184 5.85 4.75 -20.17
N ARG A 185 5.75 5.56 -21.24
CA ARG A 185 5.77 5.05 -22.63
C ARG A 185 7.12 4.44 -22.98
N GLU A 186 8.22 5.05 -22.58
CA GLU A 186 9.57 4.50 -22.76
C GLU A 186 9.73 3.16 -22.00
N MET A 187 9.27 3.08 -20.77
CA MET A 187 9.28 1.82 -20.01
C MET A 187 8.40 0.73 -20.66
N LEU A 188 7.23 1.10 -21.20
CA LEU A 188 6.39 0.17 -21.98
C LEU A 188 7.11 -0.30 -23.24
N ALA A 189 7.80 0.59 -23.95
CA ALA A 189 8.58 0.23 -25.15
C ALA A 189 9.77 -0.70 -24.82
N LEU A 190 10.34 -0.58 -23.61
CA LEU A 190 11.34 -1.51 -23.09
C LEU A 190 10.76 -2.87 -22.67
N GLY A 191 9.43 -3.06 -22.76
CA GLY A 191 8.75 -4.28 -22.34
C GLY A 191 8.54 -4.38 -20.83
N CYS A 192 8.52 -3.27 -20.09
CA CYS A 192 8.19 -3.27 -18.68
C CYS A 192 6.75 -3.71 -18.46
N GLN A 193 6.55 -4.69 -17.59
CA GLN A 193 5.23 -5.17 -17.18
C GLN A 193 4.75 -4.35 -15.98
N PHE A 194 3.62 -3.67 -16.14
CA PHE A 194 3.00 -2.89 -15.09
C PHE A 194 1.96 -3.73 -14.35
N ILE A 195 1.99 -3.66 -13.03
CA ILE A 195 1.09 -4.38 -12.12
C ILE A 195 0.49 -3.38 -11.15
N SER A 196 -0.76 -3.60 -10.76
CA SER A 196 -1.42 -2.83 -9.70
C SER A 196 -2.05 -3.77 -8.67
N PRO A 197 -2.01 -3.43 -7.38
CA PRO A 197 -2.75 -4.19 -6.38
C PRO A 197 -4.26 -3.97 -6.45
N SER A 198 -4.74 -3.00 -7.24
CA SER A 198 -6.16 -2.65 -7.31
C SER A 198 -6.63 -2.31 -8.73
N GLN A 199 -7.90 -2.62 -9.00
CA GLN A 199 -8.55 -2.38 -10.28
C GLN A 199 -8.57 -0.88 -10.62
N HIS A 200 -8.98 -0.01 -9.68
CA HIS A 200 -9.11 1.42 -9.94
C HIS A 200 -7.79 2.12 -10.28
N VAL A 201 -6.66 1.68 -9.71
CA VAL A 201 -5.32 2.19 -10.09
C VAL A 201 -4.92 1.63 -11.45
N ALA A 202 -5.20 0.34 -11.74
CA ALA A 202 -4.97 -0.25 -13.06
C ALA A 202 -5.79 0.45 -14.14
N ASP A 203 -7.07 0.75 -13.88
CA ASP A 203 -7.95 1.44 -14.81
C ASP A 203 -7.47 2.87 -15.10
N ALA A 204 -7.03 3.58 -14.07
CA ALA A 204 -6.43 4.90 -14.23
C ALA A 204 -5.18 4.85 -15.12
N PHE A 205 -4.30 3.88 -14.94
CA PHE A 205 -3.13 3.67 -15.79
C PHE A 205 -3.53 3.29 -17.22
N ASN A 206 -4.41 2.30 -17.37
CA ASN A 206 -4.87 1.83 -18.68
C ASN A 206 -5.59 2.91 -19.49
N SER A 207 -6.28 3.84 -18.82
CA SER A 207 -6.93 4.98 -19.49
C SER A 207 -5.96 5.94 -20.18
N LEU A 208 -4.71 6.02 -19.71
CA LEU A 208 -3.67 6.90 -20.26
C LEU A 208 -2.70 6.20 -21.22
N TYR A 209 -2.46 4.91 -21.00
CA TYR A 209 -1.40 4.17 -21.71
C TYR A 209 -1.93 3.05 -22.62
N GLY A 210 -3.23 2.82 -22.61
CA GLY A 210 -3.92 1.81 -23.42
C GLY A 210 -4.43 0.61 -22.61
N PRO A 211 -5.47 -0.07 -23.10
CA PRO A 211 -6.10 -1.17 -22.41
C PRO A 211 -5.13 -2.35 -22.21
N GLY A 212 -5.23 -3.02 -21.06
CA GLY A 212 -4.43 -4.21 -20.74
C GLY A 212 -2.94 -3.93 -20.47
N ARG A 213 -2.52 -2.67 -20.34
CA ARG A 213 -1.13 -2.31 -20.05
C ARG A 213 -0.74 -2.48 -18.59
N CYS A 214 -1.70 -2.53 -17.69
CA CYS A 214 -1.51 -2.82 -16.28
C CYS A 214 -2.34 -4.04 -15.88
N ARG A 215 -1.68 -5.06 -15.33
CA ARG A 215 -2.30 -6.29 -14.82
C ARG A 215 -2.60 -6.11 -13.33
N ILE A 216 -3.50 -6.93 -12.79
CA ILE A 216 -3.84 -6.89 -11.36
C ILE A 216 -3.20 -8.09 -10.67
N ILE A 217 -2.47 -7.80 -9.59
CA ILE A 217 -2.05 -8.78 -8.58
C ILE A 217 -2.35 -8.12 -7.23
N ASN A 218 -3.40 -8.58 -6.57
CA ASN A 218 -3.80 -8.01 -5.29
C ASN A 218 -2.78 -8.31 -4.20
N ASN A 219 -2.61 -7.39 -3.25
CA ASN A 219 -1.74 -7.62 -2.11
C ASN A 219 -2.32 -8.71 -1.19
N GLY A 220 -1.44 -9.59 -0.70
CA GLY A 220 -1.72 -10.50 0.40
C GLY A 220 -1.31 -9.93 1.74
N ILE A 221 -1.65 -10.63 2.83
CA ILE A 221 -1.11 -10.36 4.17
C ILE A 221 0.36 -10.78 4.23
N ASP A 222 1.15 -10.08 5.04
CA ASP A 222 2.56 -10.39 5.18
C ASP A 222 2.82 -11.62 6.07
N MET A 223 4.02 -12.17 5.97
CA MET A 223 4.45 -13.35 6.74
C MET A 223 4.33 -13.16 8.26
N ALA A 224 4.54 -11.94 8.75
CA ALA A 224 4.39 -11.64 10.16
C ALA A 224 2.92 -11.77 10.59
N THR A 225 1.99 -11.30 9.78
CA THR A 225 0.55 -11.49 10.00
C THR A 225 0.17 -12.96 9.93
N GLU A 226 0.65 -13.73 8.94
CA GLU A 226 0.40 -15.17 8.83
C GLU A 226 0.89 -15.93 10.08
N ALA A 227 2.08 -15.62 10.58
CA ALA A 227 2.61 -16.21 11.80
C ALA A 227 1.75 -15.89 13.03
N ILE A 228 1.27 -14.64 13.13
CA ILE A 228 0.38 -14.22 14.23
C ILE A 228 -0.96 -14.95 14.14
N LEU A 229 -1.52 -15.13 12.94
CA LEU A 229 -2.79 -15.85 12.75
C LEU A 229 -2.76 -17.28 13.28
N ALA A 230 -1.61 -17.96 13.18
CA ALA A 230 -1.45 -19.32 13.68
C ALA A 230 -1.52 -19.40 15.21
N GLU A 231 -1.25 -18.31 15.91
CA GLU A 231 -1.17 -18.23 17.37
C GLU A 231 -2.38 -17.52 18.02
N LEU A 232 -3.15 -16.75 17.23
CA LEU A 232 -4.32 -16.05 17.76
C LEU A 232 -5.40 -17.05 18.21
N PRO A 233 -6.05 -16.78 19.33
CA PRO A 233 -7.21 -17.57 19.74
C PRO A 233 -8.32 -17.46 18.69
N PRO A 234 -9.18 -18.48 18.59
CA PRO A 234 -10.36 -18.42 17.73
C PRO A 234 -11.16 -17.15 18.00
N VAL A 235 -11.71 -16.58 16.92
CA VAL A 235 -12.60 -15.42 17.03
C VAL A 235 -13.79 -15.78 17.91
N ARG A 236 -14.06 -14.93 18.89
CA ARG A 236 -15.19 -15.10 19.81
C ARG A 236 -16.09 -13.89 19.74
N GLU A 237 -17.35 -14.12 20.01
CA GLU A 237 -18.32 -13.06 20.25
C GLU A 237 -17.92 -12.32 21.54
N THR A 238 -17.96 -10.99 21.51
CA THR A 238 -17.72 -10.19 22.71
C THR A 238 -18.97 -10.17 23.59
N GLN A 239 -18.77 -10.10 24.89
CA GLN A 239 -19.89 -9.90 25.83
C GLN A 239 -20.05 -8.40 26.11
N GLY A 240 -21.27 -7.94 26.21
CA GLY A 240 -21.59 -6.55 26.52
C GLY A 240 -21.80 -5.68 25.28
N LYS A 241 -21.36 -4.41 25.34
CA LYS A 241 -21.49 -3.49 24.20
C LYS A 241 -20.53 -3.90 23.07
N PRO A 242 -20.97 -3.82 21.79
CA PRO A 242 -20.07 -4.05 20.68
C PRO A 242 -18.83 -3.14 20.71
N LYS A 243 -17.66 -3.73 20.49
CA LYS A 243 -16.37 -3.05 20.42
C LYS A 243 -16.01 -2.77 18.97
N ILE A 244 -15.94 -1.52 18.63
CA ILE A 244 -15.75 -1.07 17.25
C ILE A 244 -14.39 -0.42 17.09
N ALA A 245 -13.55 -0.98 16.21
CA ALA A 245 -12.25 -0.42 15.90
C ALA A 245 -12.31 0.61 14.78
N VAL A 246 -11.50 1.68 14.91
CA VAL A 246 -11.12 2.61 13.83
C VAL A 246 -9.61 2.70 13.79
N VAL A 247 -9.01 2.42 12.64
CA VAL A 247 -7.54 2.36 12.47
C VAL A 247 -7.09 3.30 11.36
N ALA A 248 -6.19 4.23 11.68
CA ALA A 248 -5.53 5.08 10.68
C ALA A 248 -4.15 5.54 11.19
N HIS A 249 -3.22 5.86 10.27
CA HIS A 249 -1.90 6.36 10.67
C HIS A 249 -1.99 7.71 11.42
N ASP A 250 -2.81 8.63 10.92
CA ASP A 250 -3.16 9.91 11.56
C ASP A 250 -4.68 10.07 11.53
N LEU A 251 -5.30 10.01 12.70
CA LEU A 251 -6.75 10.06 12.86
C LEU A 251 -7.35 11.44 12.60
N ARG A 252 -6.52 12.49 12.46
CA ARG A 252 -6.96 13.85 12.09
C ARG A 252 -7.18 14.02 10.59
N TYR A 253 -6.60 13.13 9.76
CA TYR A 253 -6.69 13.27 8.32
C TYR A 253 -8.02 12.73 7.81
N ASP A 254 -8.93 13.63 7.48
CA ASP A 254 -10.31 13.32 7.09
C ASP A 254 -10.40 12.43 5.83
N GLY A 255 -9.43 12.49 4.94
CA GLY A 255 -9.33 11.57 3.79
C GLY A 255 -9.16 10.11 4.18
N LYS A 256 -8.51 9.83 5.32
CA LYS A 256 -8.30 8.46 5.87
C LYS A 256 -9.33 8.06 6.91
N THR A 257 -9.93 9.04 7.59
CA THR A 257 -10.89 8.80 8.68
C THR A 257 -11.99 9.84 8.56
N ASN A 258 -13.18 9.44 8.14
CA ASN A 258 -14.35 10.36 8.15
C ASN A 258 -14.63 10.76 9.60
N GLN A 259 -14.16 11.94 9.98
CA GLN A 259 -14.24 12.41 11.36
C GLN A 259 -15.69 12.66 11.83
N GLN A 260 -16.57 13.05 10.91
CA GLN A 260 -17.98 13.25 11.23
C GLN A 260 -18.63 11.91 11.60
N LEU A 261 -18.46 10.89 10.76
CA LEU A 261 -18.98 9.55 11.02
C LEU A 261 -18.48 8.99 12.37
N VAL A 262 -17.18 9.16 12.66
CA VAL A 262 -16.61 8.71 13.95
C VAL A 262 -17.23 9.48 15.13
N ARG A 263 -17.50 10.78 15.02
CA ARG A 263 -18.21 11.54 16.06
C ARG A 263 -19.65 11.08 16.24
N GLU A 264 -20.34 10.73 15.17
CA GLU A 264 -21.70 10.19 15.23
C GLU A 264 -21.73 8.80 15.87
N MET A 265 -20.74 7.94 15.59
CA MET A 265 -20.56 6.68 16.34
C MET A 265 -20.26 6.93 17.82
N MET A 266 -19.38 7.89 18.13
CA MET A 266 -19.05 8.26 19.50
C MET A 266 -20.26 8.76 20.28
N ALA A 267 -21.20 9.46 19.63
CA ALA A 267 -22.45 9.92 20.24
C ALA A 267 -23.40 8.76 20.65
N GLN A 268 -23.16 7.53 20.19
CA GLN A 268 -23.88 6.33 20.60
C GLN A 268 -23.31 5.65 21.85
N GLY A 269 -22.74 6.43 22.76
CA GLY A 269 -21.92 5.99 23.90
C GLY A 269 -22.55 5.00 24.86
N ASP A 270 -23.87 4.90 24.90
CA ASP A 270 -24.61 3.90 25.68
C ASP A 270 -24.72 2.54 24.96
N LYS A 271 -24.50 2.48 23.64
CA LYS A 271 -24.69 1.31 22.80
C LYS A 271 -23.41 0.63 22.34
N ILE A 272 -22.31 1.36 22.14
CA ILE A 272 -21.03 0.84 21.63
C ILE A 272 -19.84 1.31 22.46
N GLU A 273 -18.73 0.59 22.38
CA GLU A 273 -17.40 0.99 22.83
C GLU A 273 -16.50 1.22 21.61
N LEU A 274 -15.99 2.43 21.44
CA LEU A 274 -15.17 2.82 20.28
C LEU A 274 -13.68 2.72 20.63
N HIS A 275 -12.93 1.95 19.87
CA HIS A 275 -11.48 1.77 20.00
C HIS A 275 -10.75 2.44 18.84
N THR A 276 -9.87 3.40 19.10
CA THR A 276 -9.12 4.08 18.06
C THR A 276 -7.64 3.73 18.10
N PHE A 277 -7.08 3.40 16.94
CA PHE A 277 -5.67 3.05 16.74
C PHE A 277 -5.05 4.02 15.73
N GLY A 278 -4.12 4.85 16.18
CA GLY A 278 -3.46 5.83 15.32
C GLY A 278 -2.89 7.00 16.09
N LYS A 279 -2.15 7.85 15.35
CA LYS A 279 -1.61 9.08 15.92
C LYS A 279 -2.69 10.14 16.05
N PHE A 280 -2.55 10.99 17.07
CA PHE A 280 -3.30 12.23 17.20
C PHE A 280 -4.84 12.04 17.16
N SER A 281 -5.36 11.07 17.91
CA SER A 281 -6.81 10.89 18.02
C SER A 281 -7.49 12.17 18.50
N PRO A 282 -8.44 12.74 17.73
CA PRO A 282 -9.25 13.87 18.16
C PRO A 282 -10.50 13.43 18.94
N PHE A 283 -10.67 12.13 19.16
CA PHE A 283 -11.86 11.53 19.75
C PHE A 283 -11.63 11.28 21.24
N ASN A 284 -12.49 11.87 22.08
CA ASN A 284 -12.40 11.73 23.53
C ASN A 284 -13.80 11.79 24.15
N ALA A 285 -14.28 10.67 24.66
CA ALA A 285 -15.55 10.52 25.37
C ALA A 285 -15.46 9.28 26.29
N GLY A 286 -16.42 9.11 27.19
CA GLY A 286 -16.43 8.00 28.14
C GLY A 286 -16.52 6.60 27.54
N ASN A 287 -16.98 6.48 26.29
CA ASN A 287 -17.05 5.23 25.53
C ASN A 287 -15.91 5.07 24.50
N VAL A 288 -14.87 5.92 24.55
CA VAL A 288 -13.75 5.88 23.60
C VAL A 288 -12.49 5.42 24.33
N VAL A 289 -11.87 4.36 23.78
CA VAL A 289 -10.57 3.86 24.21
C VAL A 289 -9.52 4.20 23.14
N ASN A 290 -8.61 5.10 23.46
CA ASN A 290 -7.53 5.51 22.58
C ASN A 290 -6.29 4.66 22.82
N HIS A 291 -5.93 3.77 21.88
CA HIS A 291 -4.73 2.91 21.95
C HIS A 291 -3.46 3.61 21.48
N GLY A 292 -3.58 4.77 20.79
CA GLY A 292 -2.43 5.43 20.18
C GLY A 292 -1.95 4.69 18.93
N PHE A 293 -0.73 5.02 18.50
CA PHE A 293 -0.11 4.41 17.32
C PHE A 293 0.73 3.20 17.74
N GLU A 294 0.17 2.01 17.53
CA GLU A 294 0.87 0.75 17.83
C GLU A 294 1.81 0.38 16.68
N THR A 295 3.06 0.12 16.99
CA THR A 295 4.09 -0.30 16.04
C THR A 295 4.36 -1.81 16.08
N ASP A 296 3.98 -2.45 17.16
CA ASP A 296 4.04 -3.90 17.31
C ASP A 296 2.81 -4.54 16.65
N LYS A 297 3.04 -5.21 15.54
CA LYS A 297 1.98 -5.84 14.75
C LYS A 297 1.20 -6.89 15.56
N ARG A 298 1.90 -7.66 16.40
CA ARG A 298 1.26 -8.68 17.26
C ARG A 298 0.28 -8.05 18.24
N LYS A 299 0.66 -6.94 18.88
CA LYS A 299 -0.22 -6.22 19.79
C LYS A 299 -1.43 -5.64 19.06
N LEU A 300 -1.22 -5.05 17.89
CA LEU A 300 -2.32 -4.51 17.08
C LEU A 300 -3.29 -5.64 16.67
N MET A 301 -2.79 -6.74 16.12
CA MET A 301 -3.65 -7.85 15.69
C MET A 301 -4.38 -8.49 16.89
N SER A 302 -3.71 -8.66 18.03
CA SER A 302 -4.33 -9.20 19.25
C SER A 302 -5.44 -8.27 19.77
N ALA A 303 -5.24 -6.97 19.71
CA ALA A 303 -6.27 -6.00 20.10
C ALA A 303 -7.45 -6.02 19.12
N LEU A 304 -7.17 -6.04 17.80
CA LEU A 304 -8.23 -6.12 16.77
C LEU A 304 -9.03 -7.42 16.88
N ASN A 305 -8.40 -8.56 17.22
CA ASN A 305 -9.11 -9.83 17.40
C ASN A 305 -10.20 -9.79 18.48
N GLN A 306 -10.10 -8.84 19.42
CA GLN A 306 -11.10 -8.61 20.47
C GLN A 306 -12.23 -7.67 20.05
N MET A 307 -12.18 -7.11 18.84
CA MET A 307 -13.20 -6.19 18.33
C MET A 307 -14.33 -6.96 17.64
N ASP A 308 -15.54 -6.42 17.68
CA ASP A 308 -16.70 -6.97 16.95
C ASP A 308 -16.67 -6.56 15.48
N ALA A 309 -16.17 -5.37 15.17
CA ALA A 309 -15.93 -4.94 13.81
C ALA A 309 -14.81 -3.90 13.70
N LEU A 310 -14.23 -3.80 12.51
CA LEU A 310 -13.44 -2.66 12.07
C LEU A 310 -14.31 -1.76 11.18
N VAL A 311 -14.45 -0.48 11.54
CA VAL A 311 -15.05 0.53 10.65
C VAL A 311 -13.98 1.17 9.80
N PHE A 312 -14.18 1.15 8.49
CA PHE A 312 -13.28 1.74 7.51
C PHE A 312 -13.99 2.80 6.68
N SER A 313 -13.58 4.05 6.82
CA SER A 313 -14.19 5.21 6.15
C SER A 313 -13.21 6.01 5.29
N SER A 314 -12.09 5.40 4.88
CA SER A 314 -11.09 6.06 4.03
C SER A 314 -11.57 6.21 2.58
N ARG A 315 -11.40 7.43 2.04
CA ARG A 315 -11.68 7.75 0.64
C ARG A 315 -10.43 7.70 -0.26
N VAL A 316 -9.23 7.59 0.34
CA VAL A 316 -7.95 7.82 -0.35
C VAL A 316 -7.00 6.63 -0.31
N ASP A 317 -7.49 5.45 0.01
CA ASP A 317 -6.69 4.23 -0.06
C ASP A 317 -6.70 3.64 -1.48
N ASN A 318 -5.60 2.97 -1.83
CA ASN A 318 -5.48 2.26 -3.11
C ASN A 318 -5.76 0.77 -2.95
N TYR A 319 -5.17 0.14 -1.94
CA TYR A 319 -5.47 -1.24 -1.52
C TYR A 319 -5.13 -1.38 -0.02
N PRO A 320 -6.10 -1.16 0.87
CA PRO A 320 -5.86 -1.01 2.30
C PRO A 320 -5.54 -2.35 2.98
N LEU A 321 -4.28 -2.57 3.34
CA LEU A 321 -3.80 -3.80 3.98
C LEU A 321 -4.49 -4.08 5.31
N ILE A 322 -4.85 -3.03 6.06
CA ILE A 322 -5.57 -3.20 7.34
C ILE A 322 -6.90 -3.94 7.19
N LEU A 323 -7.58 -3.81 6.03
CA LEU A 323 -8.77 -4.59 5.73
C LEU A 323 -8.43 -6.08 5.54
N CYS A 324 -7.38 -6.37 4.74
CA CYS A 324 -6.92 -7.73 4.53
C CYS A 324 -6.53 -8.38 5.86
N GLU A 325 -5.83 -7.64 6.72
CA GLU A 325 -5.40 -8.07 8.05
C GLU A 325 -6.59 -8.34 8.98
N ALA A 326 -7.53 -7.38 9.11
CA ALA A 326 -8.72 -7.55 9.95
C ALA A 326 -9.60 -8.72 9.50
N LEU A 327 -9.85 -8.82 8.20
CA LEU A 327 -10.63 -9.92 7.62
C LEU A 327 -9.95 -11.28 7.84
N SER A 328 -8.62 -11.35 7.67
CA SER A 328 -7.88 -12.60 7.87
C SER A 328 -7.88 -13.09 9.33
N ILE A 329 -7.90 -12.19 10.31
CA ILE A 329 -8.05 -12.58 11.74
C ILE A 329 -9.52 -12.87 12.11
N GLY A 330 -10.46 -12.77 11.16
CA GLY A 330 -11.89 -13.07 11.40
C GLY A 330 -12.68 -11.91 12.01
N VAL A 331 -12.19 -10.66 11.88
CA VAL A 331 -12.91 -9.46 12.31
C VAL A 331 -13.65 -8.88 11.11
N PRO A 332 -15.00 -8.83 11.15
CA PRO A 332 -15.79 -8.23 10.07
C PRO A 332 -15.43 -6.76 9.86
N VAL A 333 -15.50 -6.32 8.61
CA VAL A 333 -15.26 -4.92 8.25
C VAL A 333 -16.55 -4.28 7.78
N ILE A 334 -16.91 -3.15 8.39
CA ILE A 334 -17.97 -2.26 7.97
C ILE A 334 -17.30 -1.10 7.22
N ALA A 335 -17.37 -1.09 5.91
CA ALA A 335 -16.71 -0.06 5.11
C ALA A 335 -17.69 0.82 4.36
N THR A 336 -17.46 2.14 4.40
CA THR A 336 -18.17 3.09 3.54
C THR A 336 -17.77 2.91 2.06
N HIS A 337 -18.59 3.44 1.15
CA HIS A 337 -18.34 3.29 -0.28
C HIS A 337 -17.02 3.92 -0.72
N SER A 338 -16.09 3.07 -1.15
CA SER A 338 -14.90 3.44 -1.89
C SER A 338 -14.48 2.28 -2.79
N ASP A 339 -13.82 2.55 -3.92
CA ASP A 339 -13.41 1.51 -4.86
C ASP A 339 -12.42 0.53 -4.21
N ALA A 340 -11.47 1.04 -3.43
CA ALA A 340 -10.50 0.24 -2.71
C ALA A 340 -11.15 -0.70 -1.67
N ALA A 341 -12.08 -0.20 -0.87
CA ALA A 341 -12.78 -1.02 0.12
C ALA A 341 -13.66 -2.06 -0.56
N ARG A 342 -14.39 -1.67 -1.62
CA ARG A 342 -15.25 -2.59 -2.39
C ARG A 342 -14.44 -3.76 -2.93
N GLU A 343 -13.31 -3.49 -3.59
CA GLU A 343 -12.46 -4.52 -4.18
C GLU A 343 -11.95 -5.50 -3.11
N VAL A 344 -11.48 -5.01 -1.97
CA VAL A 344 -11.02 -5.87 -0.87
C VAL A 344 -12.17 -6.71 -0.31
N LEU A 345 -13.32 -6.10 0.04
CA LEU A 345 -14.42 -6.83 0.65
C LEU A 345 -15.01 -7.90 -0.28
N GLN A 346 -15.11 -7.62 -1.58
CA GLN A 346 -15.66 -8.55 -2.56
C GLN A 346 -14.90 -9.89 -2.60
N LYS A 347 -13.57 -9.90 -2.35
CA LYS A 347 -12.79 -11.14 -2.29
C LYS A 347 -13.26 -12.11 -1.21
N SER A 348 -13.79 -11.61 -0.11
CA SER A 348 -14.40 -12.42 0.97
C SER A 348 -15.92 -12.46 0.90
N GLY A 349 -16.51 -11.99 -0.19
CA GLY A 349 -17.96 -12.00 -0.40
C GLY A 349 -18.70 -10.85 0.28
N GLY A 350 -17.99 -9.83 0.76
CA GLY A 350 -18.56 -8.67 1.45
C GLY A 350 -18.96 -7.53 0.52
N LYS A 351 -19.66 -6.57 1.09
CA LYS A 351 -20.14 -5.34 0.42
C LYS A 351 -19.80 -4.10 1.23
N THR A 352 -19.67 -2.96 0.55
CA THR A 352 -19.62 -1.64 1.18
C THR A 352 -21.03 -1.12 1.46
N VAL A 353 -21.16 -0.19 2.41
CA VAL A 353 -22.43 0.33 2.90
C VAL A 353 -22.43 1.86 2.94
N SER A 354 -23.61 2.48 3.13
CA SER A 354 -23.72 3.92 3.35
C SER A 354 -23.23 4.31 4.76
N GLU A 355 -22.98 5.61 4.99
CA GLU A 355 -22.63 6.11 6.33
C GLU A 355 -23.77 5.90 7.34
N GLU A 356 -25.03 6.02 6.88
CA GLU A 356 -26.21 5.77 7.70
C GLU A 356 -26.30 4.30 8.14
N ASP A 357 -26.03 3.36 7.22
CA ASP A 357 -25.99 1.93 7.54
C ASP A 357 -24.87 1.60 8.53
N VAL A 358 -23.70 2.28 8.44
CA VAL A 358 -22.61 2.10 9.43
C VAL A 358 -23.14 2.34 10.85
N LEU A 359 -23.90 3.43 11.07
CA LEU A 359 -24.43 3.79 12.40
C LEU A 359 -25.43 2.77 12.97
N GLN A 360 -26.06 1.98 12.12
CA GLN A 360 -26.93 0.87 12.53
C GLN A 360 -26.13 -0.41 12.77
N LEU A 361 -25.21 -0.74 11.84
CA LEU A 361 -24.42 -1.97 11.89
C LEU A 361 -23.47 -2.04 13.07
N VAL A 362 -22.91 -0.92 13.53
CA VAL A 362 -22.01 -0.89 14.69
C VAL A 362 -22.66 -1.26 16.02
N GLN A 363 -24.00 -1.32 16.07
CA GLN A 363 -24.76 -1.75 17.25
C GLN A 363 -25.03 -3.27 17.28
N LEU A 364 -24.69 -3.98 16.20
CA LEU A 364 -24.90 -5.42 16.06
C LEU A 364 -23.71 -6.20 16.67
N SER A 365 -23.99 -7.45 17.04
CA SER A 365 -22.95 -8.41 17.43
C SER A 365 -22.10 -8.83 16.22
N LYS A 366 -20.90 -9.36 16.47
CA LYS A 366 -19.98 -9.83 15.43
C LYS A 366 -20.64 -10.83 14.44
N PRO A 367 -21.40 -11.87 14.86
CA PRO A 367 -22.11 -12.75 13.94
C PRO A 367 -23.16 -12.04 13.08
N GLU A 368 -23.91 -11.09 13.65
CA GLU A 368 -24.92 -10.34 12.92
C GLU A 368 -24.27 -9.44 11.86
N ILE A 369 -23.11 -8.82 12.18
CA ILE A 369 -22.36 -8.03 11.20
C ILE A 369 -21.83 -8.94 10.08
N ALA A 370 -21.31 -10.13 10.40
CA ALA A 370 -20.88 -11.10 9.41
C ALA A 370 -22.03 -11.49 8.46
N GLN A 371 -23.21 -11.75 8.99
CA GLN A 371 -24.40 -12.04 8.19
C GLN A 371 -24.82 -10.85 7.34
N ALA A 372 -24.85 -9.63 7.88
CA ALA A 372 -25.33 -8.43 7.18
C ALA A 372 -24.40 -8.00 6.03
N ILE A 373 -23.09 -8.08 6.23
CA ILE A 373 -22.07 -7.62 5.27
C ILE A 373 -21.65 -8.72 4.30
N PHE A 374 -21.49 -9.96 4.78
CA PHE A 374 -20.88 -11.07 4.01
C PHE A 374 -21.90 -12.19 3.67
N GLY A 375 -23.11 -12.13 4.20
CA GLY A 375 -24.20 -13.08 3.91
C GLY A 375 -23.92 -14.51 4.41
N THR A 376 -23.11 -14.68 5.46
CA THR A 376 -22.65 -15.99 5.93
C THR A 376 -22.43 -16.01 7.45
N THR A 377 -22.25 -17.19 8.01
CA THR A 377 -21.89 -17.36 9.43
C THR A 377 -20.49 -16.79 9.73
N LEU A 378 -20.20 -16.53 11.01
CA LEU A 378 -18.89 -16.03 11.42
C LEU A 378 -17.75 -17.02 11.09
N ASP A 379 -18.01 -18.32 11.23
CA ASP A 379 -17.01 -19.36 10.95
C ASP A 379 -16.71 -19.47 9.45
N GLU A 380 -17.74 -19.51 8.61
CA GLU A 380 -17.58 -19.52 7.14
C GLU A 380 -16.91 -18.25 6.63
N PHE A 381 -17.29 -17.09 7.18
CA PHE A 381 -16.65 -15.80 6.91
C PHE A 381 -15.14 -15.88 7.23
N SER A 382 -14.78 -16.33 8.43
CA SER A 382 -13.39 -16.42 8.88
C SER A 382 -12.55 -17.34 7.98
N GLN A 383 -13.09 -18.50 7.59
CA GLN A 383 -12.41 -19.44 6.69
C GLN A 383 -12.20 -18.84 5.30
N ARG A 384 -13.25 -18.24 4.71
CA ARG A 384 -13.21 -17.60 3.39
C ARG A 384 -12.19 -16.47 3.36
N SER A 385 -12.20 -15.62 4.39
CA SER A 385 -11.32 -14.47 4.48
C SER A 385 -9.84 -14.85 4.62
N ARG A 386 -9.52 -15.87 5.40
CA ARG A 386 -8.14 -16.38 5.51
C ARG A 386 -7.57 -16.84 4.16
N ALA A 387 -8.39 -17.50 3.34
CA ALA A 387 -7.97 -17.96 2.02
C ALA A 387 -7.83 -16.79 1.00
N ALA A 388 -8.64 -15.74 1.13
CA ALA A 388 -8.75 -14.67 0.15
C ALA A 388 -7.50 -13.75 0.07
N TYR A 389 -6.71 -13.66 1.14
CA TYR A 389 -5.60 -12.67 1.25
C TYR A 389 -4.25 -13.34 1.46
N SER A 390 -4.01 -14.47 0.80
CA SER A 390 -2.74 -15.21 0.91
C SER A 390 -1.57 -14.44 0.31
N GLY A 391 -0.56 -14.15 1.13
CA GLY A 391 0.71 -13.58 0.66
C GLY A 391 1.52 -14.58 -0.17
N GLN A 392 1.35 -15.87 0.07
CA GLN A 392 1.96 -16.93 -0.73
C GLN A 392 1.42 -16.94 -2.15
N GLN A 393 0.10 -16.84 -2.34
CA GLN A 393 -0.52 -16.74 -3.65
C GLN A 393 -0.06 -15.48 -4.40
N MET A 394 0.04 -14.34 -3.70
CA MET A 394 0.60 -13.11 -4.28
C MET A 394 2.01 -13.34 -4.83
N LEU A 395 2.91 -13.99 -4.09
CA LEU A 395 4.25 -14.29 -4.59
C LEU A 395 4.21 -15.20 -5.83
N GLU A 396 3.37 -16.24 -5.84
CA GLU A 396 3.24 -17.16 -6.97
C GLU A 396 2.80 -16.43 -8.24
N GLU A 397 1.85 -15.51 -8.13
CA GLU A 397 1.42 -14.67 -9.25
C GLU A 397 2.56 -13.77 -9.76
N TYR A 398 3.37 -13.18 -8.86
CA TYR A 398 4.57 -12.42 -9.26
C TYR A 398 5.65 -13.31 -9.89
N VAL A 399 5.90 -14.51 -9.37
CA VAL A 399 6.87 -15.45 -9.95
C VAL A 399 6.44 -15.84 -11.37
N ASN A 400 5.15 -16.05 -11.61
CA ASN A 400 4.62 -16.29 -12.96
C ASN A 400 4.88 -15.09 -13.90
N VAL A 401 4.78 -13.85 -13.40
CA VAL A 401 5.15 -12.66 -14.19
C VAL A 401 6.65 -12.62 -14.48
N TYR A 402 7.49 -13.00 -13.52
CA TYR A 402 8.95 -13.00 -13.68
C TYR A 402 9.44 -14.05 -14.68
N GLN A 403 8.70 -15.15 -14.86
CA GLN A 403 9.06 -16.29 -15.73
C GLN A 403 8.43 -16.21 -17.12
N ASN A 404 7.27 -15.56 -17.25
CA ASN A 404 6.55 -15.45 -18.52
C ASN A 404 7.01 -14.21 -19.30
N LEU A 405 7.98 -14.41 -20.19
CA LEU A 405 8.39 -13.48 -21.23
C LEU A 405 7.63 -13.75 -22.52
#